data_4b3335753004d51acd63e8e497c562c3
#
_entry.id   4b3335753004d51acd63e8e497c562c3
#
_cell.length_a   1.000
_cell.length_b   1.000
_cell.length_c   1.000
_cell.angle_alpha   90.00
_cell.angle_beta   90.00
_cell.angle_gamma   90.00
#
_symmetry.space_group_name_H-M   'P 1'
#
loop_
_entity.id
_entity.type
_entity.pdbx_description
1 polymer ?
#
loop_
_entity_poly.entity_id
_entity_poly.type
_entity_poly.pdbx_seq_one_letter_code
_entity_poly.pdbx_strand_id
1 'polypeptide(L)'
;MSSFIQNQFEENVITTSVDYVFNWARESSLWPLTFGLACCAIEMIAASGAPRFDIARFGAEVFRPSPRQSDLMIVAGTVTLKMGPVLKRIWDQMPDPKWCISMGACSSVGGPFNTYAVLQGVDKIVPVDVYVTGCPPRPENLFYALLKLQDKIDQMTTLVKRPTEIRLDESMLAQFKEQVMISQIQKPA
;
A
#
# COMPACT_ATOMS: atom_id res chain seq x y z
N MET A 1 -17.91 4.11 -36.10
CA MET A 1 -17.40 2.72 -36.28
C MET A 1 -16.66 2.19 -35.08
N SER A 2 -15.94 3.02 -34.30
CA SER A 2 -15.21 2.61 -33.10
C SER A 2 -16.11 2.21 -31.92
N SER A 3 -17.25 2.86 -31.71
CA SER A 3 -18.16 2.57 -30.60
C SER A 3 -18.90 1.23 -30.74
N PHE A 4 -19.15 0.78 -31.97
CA PHE A 4 -19.80 -0.51 -32.20
C PHE A 4 -18.88 -1.70 -31.89
N ILE A 5 -17.58 -1.56 -32.17
CA ILE A 5 -16.60 -2.58 -31.87
C ILE A 5 -16.32 -2.62 -30.33
N GLN A 6 -16.32 -1.46 -29.67
CA GLN A 6 -16.11 -1.36 -28.24
C GLN A 6 -17.24 -2.04 -27.45
N ASN A 7 -18.50 -1.81 -27.82
CA ASN A 7 -19.64 -2.48 -27.20
C ASN A 7 -19.66 -4.00 -27.43
N GLN A 8 -19.20 -4.47 -28.61
CA GLN A 8 -19.12 -5.92 -28.87
C GLN A 8 -18.02 -6.62 -28.01
N PHE A 9 -16.97 -5.90 -27.61
CA PHE A 9 -15.96 -6.45 -26.70
C PHE A 9 -16.43 -6.48 -25.24
N GLU A 10 -17.28 -5.52 -24.83
CA GLU A 10 -17.87 -5.50 -23.49
C GLU A 10 -18.92 -6.61 -23.26
N GLU A 11 -19.61 -7.03 -24.31
CA GLU A 11 -20.58 -8.15 -24.26
C GLU A 11 -19.94 -9.54 -24.49
N ASN A 12 -18.62 -9.61 -24.66
CA ASN A 12 -17.96 -10.88 -24.91
C ASN A 12 -17.78 -11.67 -23.60
N VAL A 13 -18.54 -12.73 -23.45
CA VAL A 13 -18.55 -13.64 -22.29
C VAL A 13 -17.14 -14.15 -21.94
N ILE A 14 -16.26 -14.30 -22.93
CA ILE A 14 -14.88 -14.78 -22.73
C ILE A 14 -14.04 -13.73 -22.00
N THR A 15 -14.09 -12.46 -22.39
CA THR A 15 -13.32 -11.38 -21.77
C THR A 15 -13.79 -11.11 -20.34
N THR A 16 -15.08 -11.11 -20.09
CA THR A 16 -15.67 -10.97 -18.76
C THR A 16 -15.24 -12.14 -17.85
N SER A 17 -15.28 -13.37 -18.36
CA SER A 17 -14.87 -14.55 -17.60
C SER A 17 -13.38 -14.56 -17.25
N VAL A 18 -12.52 -14.06 -18.14
CA VAL A 18 -11.07 -13.96 -17.90
C VAL A 18 -10.77 -12.91 -16.83
N ASP A 19 -11.34 -11.72 -16.91
CA ASP A 19 -11.16 -10.67 -15.89
C ASP A 19 -11.65 -11.14 -14.52
N TYR A 20 -12.79 -11.81 -14.44
CA TYR A 20 -13.29 -12.38 -13.20
C TYR A 20 -12.31 -13.39 -12.58
N VAL A 21 -11.78 -14.32 -13.36
CA VAL A 21 -10.81 -15.32 -12.87
C VAL A 21 -9.53 -14.66 -12.37
N PHE A 22 -9.00 -13.67 -13.10
CA PHE A 22 -7.80 -12.95 -12.67
C PHE A 22 -8.03 -12.14 -11.40
N ASN A 23 -9.15 -11.45 -11.27
CA ASN A 23 -9.47 -10.66 -10.09
C ASN A 23 -9.72 -11.57 -8.88
N TRP A 24 -10.46 -12.66 -9.04
CA TRP A 24 -10.66 -13.67 -8.01
C TRP A 24 -9.33 -14.27 -7.53
N ALA A 25 -8.41 -14.59 -8.42
CA ALA A 25 -7.10 -15.11 -8.06
C ALA A 25 -6.26 -14.08 -7.27
N ARG A 26 -6.31 -12.79 -7.67
CA ARG A 26 -5.59 -11.71 -6.99
C ARG A 26 -6.16 -11.39 -5.62
N GLU A 27 -7.49 -11.31 -5.48
CA GLU A 27 -8.13 -11.01 -4.20
C GLU A 27 -7.93 -12.13 -3.18
N SER A 28 -7.94 -13.39 -3.65
CA SER A 28 -7.81 -14.58 -2.81
C SER A 28 -6.36 -14.91 -2.42
N SER A 29 -5.36 -14.26 -3.01
CA SER A 29 -3.94 -14.51 -2.76
C SER A 29 -3.14 -13.21 -2.71
N LEU A 30 -3.42 -12.39 -1.70
CA LEU A 30 -2.65 -11.18 -1.41
C LEU A 30 -1.40 -11.53 -0.61
N TRP A 31 -0.26 -10.97 -1.01
CA TRP A 31 1.02 -11.18 -0.35
C TRP A 31 1.51 -9.89 0.31
N PRO A 32 1.19 -9.69 1.60
CA PRO A 32 1.54 -8.47 2.30
C PRO A 32 3.04 -8.30 2.52
N LEU A 33 3.54 -7.10 2.22
CA LEU A 33 4.82 -6.62 2.69
C LEU A 33 4.62 -5.93 4.04
N THR A 34 5.29 -6.44 5.06
CA THR A 34 5.29 -5.87 6.39
C THR A 34 6.18 -4.64 6.47
N PHE A 35 5.59 -3.46 6.41
CA PHE A 35 6.32 -2.21 6.61
C PHE A 35 5.93 -1.57 7.94
N GLY A 36 6.38 -2.23 9.04
CA GLY A 36 6.13 -1.80 10.40
C GLY A 36 7.13 -0.75 10.86
N LEU A 37 6.66 0.44 11.21
CA LEU A 37 7.50 1.59 11.56
C LEU A 37 7.36 2.03 13.01
N ALA A 38 6.19 1.84 13.61
CA ALA A 38 5.89 2.30 14.97
C ALA A 38 4.84 1.39 15.65
N CYS A 39 4.11 1.91 16.65
CA CYS A 39 3.17 1.14 17.47
C CYS A 39 2.09 0.40 16.67
N CYS A 40 1.62 0.93 15.54
CA CYS A 40 0.65 0.24 14.67
C CYS A 40 1.20 -1.09 14.09
N ALA A 41 2.52 -1.27 14.05
CA ALA A 41 3.12 -2.53 13.64
C ALA A 41 2.80 -3.68 14.59
N ILE A 42 2.61 -3.40 15.88
CA ILE A 42 2.24 -4.42 16.88
C ILE A 42 0.84 -4.94 16.58
N GLU A 43 -0.11 -4.05 16.30
CA GLU A 43 -1.46 -4.44 15.92
C GLU A 43 -1.51 -5.15 14.56
N MET A 44 -0.65 -4.75 13.63
CA MET A 44 -0.48 -5.44 12.35
C MET A 44 0.00 -6.88 12.57
N ILE A 45 1.00 -7.10 13.43
CA ILE A 45 1.49 -8.43 13.78
C ILE A 45 0.43 -9.24 14.52
N ALA A 46 -0.33 -8.60 15.44
CA ALA A 46 -1.44 -9.26 16.12
C ALA A 46 -2.54 -9.69 15.15
N ALA A 47 -2.81 -8.90 14.11
CA ALA A 47 -3.76 -9.27 13.06
C ALA A 47 -3.25 -10.40 12.16
N SER A 48 -1.94 -10.53 11.99
CA SER A 48 -1.34 -11.51 11.07
C SER A 48 -1.16 -12.90 11.66
N GLY A 49 -1.06 -13.04 12.98
CA GLY A 49 -0.66 -14.33 13.55
C GLY A 49 -1.21 -14.65 14.94
N ALA A 50 -2.09 -13.80 15.51
CA ALA A 50 -2.71 -14.14 16.78
C ALA A 50 -3.81 -15.19 16.57
N PRO A 51 -4.00 -16.15 17.51
CA PRO A 51 -4.96 -17.25 17.33
C PRO A 51 -6.40 -16.78 17.10
N ARG A 52 -6.76 -15.62 17.61
CA ARG A 52 -8.07 -15.00 17.45
C ARG A 52 -8.20 -14.22 16.14
N PHE A 53 -7.09 -13.62 15.71
CA PHE A 53 -7.01 -12.74 14.56
C PHE A 53 -5.98 -13.31 13.60
N ASP A 54 -6.40 -13.72 12.42
CA ASP A 54 -5.53 -14.31 11.42
C ASP A 54 -5.94 -13.86 10.03
N ILE A 55 -5.06 -13.13 9.36
CA ILE A 55 -5.29 -12.65 7.99
C ILE A 55 -5.21 -13.78 6.95
N ALA A 56 -4.72 -14.97 7.32
CA ALA A 56 -4.75 -16.15 6.48
C ALA A 56 -6.16 -16.49 5.98
N ARG A 57 -7.17 -16.20 6.80
CA ARG A 57 -8.60 -16.40 6.45
C ARG A 57 -9.04 -15.55 5.25
N PHE A 58 -8.31 -14.48 4.96
CA PHE A 58 -8.58 -13.55 3.86
C PHE A 58 -7.60 -13.73 2.68
N GLY A 59 -6.87 -14.87 2.65
CA GLY A 59 -5.91 -15.17 1.59
C GLY A 59 -4.59 -14.41 1.69
N ALA A 60 -4.29 -13.78 2.84
CA ALA A 60 -3.09 -12.95 3.04
C ALA A 60 -2.10 -13.57 4.05
N GLU A 61 -1.97 -14.90 4.07
CA GLU A 61 -1.13 -15.64 5.01
C GLU A 61 0.36 -15.34 4.86
N VAL A 62 0.79 -15.12 3.61
CA VAL A 62 2.22 -15.04 3.31
C VAL A 62 2.76 -13.65 3.57
N PHE A 63 3.22 -13.41 4.79
CA PHE A 63 3.94 -12.20 5.16
C PHE A 63 5.37 -12.23 4.61
N ARG A 64 5.67 -11.37 3.63
CA ARG A 64 6.99 -11.32 2.99
C ARG A 64 7.76 -10.07 3.37
N PRO A 65 9.03 -10.21 3.81
CA PRO A 65 9.92 -9.06 3.99
C PRO A 65 10.51 -8.55 2.66
N SER A 66 10.37 -9.32 1.56
CA SER A 66 10.92 -8.97 0.25
C SER A 66 9.88 -8.22 -0.60
N PRO A 67 10.14 -6.96 -1.00
CA PRO A 67 9.21 -6.20 -1.83
C PRO A 67 8.98 -6.81 -3.21
N ARG A 68 9.96 -7.52 -3.76
CA ARG A 68 9.85 -8.15 -5.08
C ARG A 68 8.91 -9.36 -5.13
N GLN A 69 8.53 -9.87 -3.97
CA GLN A 69 7.63 -11.01 -3.81
C GLN A 69 6.30 -10.63 -3.17
N SER A 70 6.02 -9.33 -3.05
CA SER A 70 4.81 -8.81 -2.39
C SER A 70 4.06 -7.91 -3.34
N ASP A 71 2.74 -7.95 -3.26
CA ASP A 71 1.81 -7.13 -4.05
C ASP A 71 1.04 -6.12 -3.20
N LEU A 72 0.98 -6.32 -1.89
CA LEU A 72 0.33 -5.42 -0.94
C LEU A 72 1.35 -4.83 0.05
N MET A 73 1.46 -3.50 0.12
CA MET A 73 2.26 -2.82 1.15
C MET A 73 1.35 -2.35 2.29
N ILE A 74 1.64 -2.76 3.53
CA ILE A 74 0.96 -2.24 4.72
C ILE A 74 1.93 -1.31 5.46
N VAL A 75 1.70 -0.02 5.38
CA VAL A 75 2.50 1.00 6.08
C VAL A 75 1.89 1.23 7.45
N ALA A 76 2.51 0.67 8.49
CA ALA A 76 2.00 0.68 9.85
C ALA A 76 2.83 1.58 10.77
N GLY A 77 2.33 2.77 11.04
CA GLY A 77 2.91 3.69 12.01
C GLY A 77 3.45 4.99 11.43
N THR A 78 4.23 5.69 12.25
CA THR A 78 4.78 7.02 11.93
C THR A 78 5.88 6.93 10.89
N VAL A 79 5.77 7.67 9.82
CA VAL A 79 6.80 7.79 8.79
C VAL A 79 7.59 9.06 9.00
N THR A 80 8.89 8.95 9.20
CA THR A 80 9.79 10.11 9.28
C THR A 80 10.20 10.56 7.88
N LEU A 81 10.58 11.83 7.74
CA LEU A 81 11.11 12.36 6.48
C LEU A 81 12.36 11.60 6.00
N LYS A 82 13.19 11.12 6.93
CA LYS A 82 14.34 10.24 6.59
C LYS A 82 13.91 8.90 6.02
N MET A 83 12.77 8.36 6.48
CA MET A 83 12.25 7.07 6.01
C MET A 83 11.48 7.18 4.71
N GLY A 84 10.97 8.36 4.37
CA GLY A 84 10.20 8.61 3.15
C GLY A 84 10.88 8.10 1.87
N PRO A 85 12.14 8.46 1.58
CA PRO A 85 12.86 7.96 0.40
C PRO A 85 13.06 6.45 0.40
N VAL A 86 13.24 5.83 1.57
CA VAL A 86 13.36 4.38 1.70
C VAL A 86 12.04 3.71 1.35
N LEU A 87 10.92 4.22 1.90
CA LEU A 87 9.57 3.73 1.59
C LEU A 87 9.30 3.81 0.08
N LYS A 88 9.61 4.93 -0.55
CA LYS A 88 9.46 5.10 -2.00
C LYS A 88 10.28 4.07 -2.78
N ARG A 89 11.53 3.86 -2.40
CA ARG A 89 12.42 2.88 -3.05
C ARG A 89 11.89 1.45 -2.92
N ILE A 90 11.34 1.09 -1.77
CA ILE A 90 10.73 -0.23 -1.53
C ILE A 90 9.47 -0.38 -2.37
N TRP A 91 8.64 0.66 -2.43
CA TRP A 91 7.44 0.68 -3.28
C TRP A 91 7.78 0.48 -4.76
N ASP A 92 8.82 1.13 -5.25
CA ASP A 92 9.25 1.04 -6.64
C ASP A 92 9.82 -0.35 -7.00
N GLN A 93 10.26 -1.13 -6.00
CA GLN A 93 10.71 -2.51 -6.18
C GLN A 93 9.58 -3.53 -6.22
N MET A 94 8.38 -3.17 -5.82
CA MET A 94 7.23 -4.07 -5.86
C MET A 94 6.73 -4.25 -7.31
N PRO A 95 6.36 -5.48 -7.72
CA PRO A 95 5.78 -5.74 -9.04
C PRO A 95 4.39 -5.10 -9.17
N ASP A 96 3.98 -4.80 -10.39
CA ASP A 96 2.61 -4.40 -10.70
C ASP A 96 1.76 -5.64 -11.04
N PRO A 97 0.50 -5.70 -10.64
CA PRO A 97 -0.27 -4.73 -9.85
C PRO A 97 0.07 -4.75 -8.36
N LYS A 98 0.11 -3.59 -7.73
CA LYS A 98 0.44 -3.42 -6.31
C LYS A 98 -0.52 -2.47 -5.62
N TRP A 99 -0.73 -2.69 -4.33
CA TRP A 99 -1.67 -1.91 -3.51
C TRP A 99 -0.99 -1.43 -2.23
N CYS A 100 -1.53 -0.36 -1.66
CA CYS A 100 -1.03 0.21 -0.40
C CYS A 100 -2.17 0.44 0.59
N ILE A 101 -1.99 -0.09 1.80
CA ILE A 101 -2.83 0.21 2.96
C ILE A 101 -2.04 1.11 3.90
N SER A 102 -2.60 2.29 4.20
CA SER A 102 -2.07 3.19 5.24
C SER A 102 -2.73 2.87 6.57
N MET A 103 -1.97 2.30 7.52
CA MET A 103 -2.49 1.84 8.80
C MET A 103 -2.16 2.82 9.93
N GLY A 104 -3.20 3.40 10.49
CA GLY A 104 -3.17 4.30 11.64
C GLY A 104 -3.12 5.78 11.28
N ALA A 105 -3.39 6.62 12.27
CA ALA A 105 -3.45 8.07 12.09
C ALA A 105 -2.11 8.67 11.65
N CYS A 106 -0.99 8.11 12.12
CA CYS A 106 0.34 8.62 11.80
C CYS A 106 0.70 8.43 10.32
N SER A 107 0.42 7.27 9.73
CA SER A 107 0.66 7.04 8.32
C SER A 107 -0.33 7.79 7.43
N SER A 108 -1.56 8.02 7.91
CA SER A 108 -2.60 8.67 7.13
C SER A 108 -2.44 10.19 7.05
N VAL A 109 -2.16 10.86 8.19
CA VAL A 109 -2.10 12.33 8.28
C VAL A 109 -1.00 12.85 9.21
N GLY A 110 -0.05 12.01 9.63
CA GLY A 110 0.97 12.37 10.62
C GLY A 110 0.51 12.19 12.07
N GLY A 111 -0.77 11.94 12.34
CA GLY A 111 -1.35 11.73 13.67
C GLY A 111 -1.14 12.93 14.60
N PRO A 112 -0.84 12.70 15.90
CA PRO A 112 -0.59 13.79 16.85
C PRO A 112 0.80 14.43 16.66
N PHE A 113 1.64 13.93 15.74
CA PHE A 113 3.03 14.34 15.58
C PHE A 113 3.19 15.32 14.41
N ASN A 114 2.67 16.53 14.56
CA ASN A 114 2.88 17.59 13.58
C ASN A 114 4.24 18.28 13.81
N THR A 115 5.31 17.57 13.44
CA THR A 115 6.69 18.04 13.60
C THR A 115 7.41 18.09 12.25
N TYR A 116 8.50 18.86 12.18
CA TYR A 116 9.33 18.99 10.99
C TYR A 116 10.03 17.68 10.57
N ALA A 117 10.08 16.68 11.44
CA ALA A 117 10.75 15.40 11.18
C ALA A 117 9.79 14.31 10.69
N VAL A 118 8.47 14.52 10.78
CA VAL A 118 7.44 13.53 10.48
C VAL A 118 6.71 13.88 9.19
N LEU A 119 6.60 12.89 8.32
CA LEU A 119 5.82 13.01 7.09
C LEU A 119 4.32 13.06 7.44
N GLN A 120 3.65 14.10 6.97
CA GLN A 120 2.22 14.32 7.21
C GLN A 120 1.35 13.63 6.14
N GLY A 121 1.37 12.29 6.14
CA GLY A 121 0.63 11.43 5.22
C GLY A 121 1.53 10.69 4.22
N VAL A 122 1.33 9.37 4.14
CA VAL A 122 2.07 8.48 3.21
C VAL A 122 1.63 8.70 1.77
N ASP A 123 0.40 9.18 1.57
CA ASP A 123 -0.18 9.52 0.27
C ASP A 123 0.64 10.55 -0.54
N LYS A 124 1.47 11.33 0.14
CA LYS A 124 2.42 12.26 -0.51
C LYS A 124 3.58 11.56 -1.22
N ILE A 125 3.85 10.30 -0.88
CA ILE A 125 4.99 9.55 -1.43
C ILE A 125 4.52 8.35 -2.26
N VAL A 126 3.47 7.66 -1.80
CA VAL A 126 2.96 6.41 -2.37
C VAL A 126 1.44 6.50 -2.51
N PRO A 127 0.84 6.05 -3.63
CA PRO A 127 -0.60 6.02 -3.76
C PRO A 127 -1.20 5.08 -2.73
N VAL A 128 -2.13 5.58 -1.92
CA VAL A 128 -2.82 4.80 -0.90
C VAL A 128 -4.17 4.35 -1.43
N ASP A 129 -4.46 3.06 -1.32
CA ASP A 129 -5.73 2.47 -1.75
C ASP A 129 -6.78 2.48 -0.66
N VAL A 130 -6.36 2.17 0.57
CA VAL A 130 -7.25 2.08 1.73
C VAL A 130 -6.56 2.69 2.95
N TYR A 131 -7.33 3.45 3.73
CA TYR A 131 -6.89 4.01 5.01
C TYR A 131 -7.54 3.27 6.17
N VAL A 132 -6.72 2.87 7.15
CA VAL A 132 -7.17 2.25 8.40
C VAL A 132 -7.07 3.27 9.52
N THR A 133 -8.20 3.69 10.05
CA THR A 133 -8.28 4.69 11.11
C THR A 133 -8.04 4.08 12.49
N GLY A 134 -7.36 4.82 13.35
CA GLY A 134 -7.08 4.44 14.75
C GLY A 134 -5.69 4.89 15.20
N CYS A 135 -5.44 4.86 16.50
CA CYS A 135 -4.13 5.21 17.08
C CYS A 135 -3.85 4.41 18.36
N PRO A 136 -3.39 3.15 18.22
CA PRO A 136 -3.38 2.29 17.04
C PRO A 136 -4.78 1.78 16.66
N PRO A 137 -4.99 1.38 15.40
CA PRO A 137 -6.23 0.74 14.99
C PRO A 137 -6.30 -0.69 15.56
N ARG A 138 -7.51 -1.17 15.82
CA ARG A 138 -7.71 -2.56 16.22
C ARG A 138 -7.47 -3.52 15.04
N PRO A 139 -7.09 -4.79 15.30
CA PRO A 139 -6.90 -5.79 14.26
C PRO A 139 -8.12 -5.96 13.33
N GLU A 140 -9.34 -5.83 13.86
CA GLU A 140 -10.57 -5.91 13.07
C GLU A 140 -10.68 -4.82 12.01
N ASN A 141 -10.13 -3.62 12.30
CA ASN A 141 -10.11 -2.53 11.32
C ASN A 141 -9.19 -2.86 10.13
N LEU A 142 -8.10 -3.58 10.37
CA LEU A 142 -7.23 -4.08 9.30
C LEU A 142 -7.96 -5.12 8.45
N PHE A 143 -8.73 -6.03 9.05
CA PHE A 143 -9.55 -6.99 8.31
C PHE A 143 -10.59 -6.29 7.43
N TYR A 144 -11.26 -5.28 7.98
CA TYR A 144 -12.19 -4.48 7.20
C TYR A 144 -11.51 -3.78 6.01
N ALA A 145 -10.27 -3.30 6.21
CA ALA A 145 -9.50 -2.69 5.13
C ALA A 145 -9.10 -3.70 4.05
N LEU A 146 -8.75 -4.94 4.44
CA LEU A 146 -8.48 -6.02 3.50
C LEU A 146 -9.73 -6.36 2.67
N LEU A 147 -10.90 -6.51 3.31
CA LEU A 147 -12.16 -6.73 2.59
C LEU A 147 -12.47 -5.58 1.62
N LYS A 148 -12.26 -4.33 2.04
CA LYS A 148 -12.43 -3.16 1.15
C LYS A 148 -11.45 -3.15 -0.02
N LEU A 149 -10.24 -3.63 0.21
CA LEU A 149 -9.26 -3.77 -0.86
C LEU A 149 -9.68 -4.88 -1.84
N GLN A 150 -10.17 -6.01 -1.34
CA GLN A 150 -10.70 -7.12 -2.15
C GLN A 150 -11.88 -6.65 -3.02
N ASP A 151 -12.86 -5.95 -2.44
CA ASP A 151 -13.97 -5.33 -3.18
C ASP A 151 -13.45 -4.41 -4.31
N LYS A 152 -12.37 -3.66 -4.05
CA LYS A 152 -11.75 -2.78 -5.04
C LYS A 152 -11.05 -3.55 -6.16
N ILE A 153 -10.40 -4.66 -5.83
CA ILE A 153 -9.73 -5.55 -6.81
C ILE A 153 -10.75 -6.21 -7.72
N ASP A 154 -11.85 -6.71 -7.18
CA ASP A 154 -12.90 -7.35 -7.94
C ASP A 154 -13.51 -6.42 -9.02
N GLN A 155 -13.63 -5.13 -8.71
CA GLN A 155 -14.12 -4.10 -9.63
C GLN A 155 -13.08 -3.61 -10.65
N MET A 156 -11.83 -4.11 -10.61
CA MET A 156 -10.78 -3.67 -11.53
C MET A 156 -10.85 -4.41 -12.86
N THR A 157 -10.66 -3.65 -13.94
CA THR A 157 -10.45 -4.23 -15.27
C THR A 157 -8.97 -4.56 -15.43
N THR A 158 -8.64 -5.80 -15.78
CA THR A 158 -7.26 -6.30 -15.88
C THR A 158 -6.41 -5.54 -16.89
N LEU A 159 -7.03 -4.96 -17.90
CA LEU A 159 -6.36 -4.26 -19.01
C LEU A 159 -6.09 -2.77 -18.74
N VAL A 160 -6.60 -2.20 -17.66
CA VAL A 160 -6.39 -0.79 -17.33
C VAL A 160 -5.16 -0.63 -16.45
N LYS A 161 -4.08 -0.07 -17.00
CA LYS A 161 -2.91 0.34 -16.21
C LYS A 161 -3.30 1.46 -15.26
N ARG A 162 -3.03 1.28 -13.97
CA ARG A 162 -3.15 2.37 -13.00
C ARG A 162 -2.21 3.51 -13.38
N PRO A 163 -2.64 4.75 -13.27
CA PRO A 163 -1.69 5.87 -13.30
C PRO A 163 -0.79 5.78 -12.07
N THR A 164 0.46 5.40 -12.29
CA THR A 164 1.48 5.25 -11.22
C THR A 164 2.16 6.58 -10.90
N GLU A 165 1.78 7.65 -11.59
CA GLU A 165 2.40 8.97 -11.42
C GLU A 165 1.83 9.70 -10.21
N ILE A 166 2.57 9.59 -9.11
CA ILE A 166 2.39 10.49 -7.97
C ILE A 166 3.14 11.77 -8.31
N ARG A 167 2.43 12.86 -8.38
CA ARG A 167 3.06 14.19 -8.40
C ARG A 167 3.64 14.44 -7.01
N LEU A 168 4.91 14.12 -6.83
CA LEU A 168 5.66 14.60 -5.67
C LEU A 168 5.72 16.11 -5.77
N ASP A 169 5.26 16.81 -4.74
CA ASP A 169 5.46 18.26 -4.61
C ASP A 169 6.95 18.54 -4.71
N GLU A 170 7.33 19.49 -5.58
CA GLU A 170 8.74 19.86 -5.78
C GLU A 170 9.41 20.32 -4.48
N SER A 171 8.65 20.92 -3.57
CA SER A 171 9.09 21.28 -2.22
C SER A 171 9.50 20.07 -1.38
N MET A 172 8.75 18.96 -1.47
CA MET A 172 9.07 17.72 -0.78
C MET A 172 10.28 17.02 -1.39
N LEU A 173 10.42 17.04 -2.72
CA LEU A 173 11.61 16.52 -3.40
C LEU A 173 12.87 17.30 -3.03
N ALA A 174 12.77 18.60 -2.85
CA ALA A 174 13.88 19.45 -2.38
C ALA A 174 14.30 19.06 -0.95
N GLN A 175 13.35 18.92 -0.03
CA GLN A 175 13.61 18.49 1.35
C GLN A 175 14.22 17.08 1.41
N PHE A 176 13.76 16.13 0.58
CA PHE A 176 14.35 14.80 0.50
C PHE A 176 15.79 14.84 -0.04
N LYS A 177 16.05 15.65 -1.07
CA LYS A 177 17.41 15.81 -1.61
C LYS A 177 18.36 16.41 -0.59
N GLU A 178 17.93 17.43 0.15
CA GLU A 178 18.73 18.08 1.18
C GLU A 178 19.07 17.12 2.32
N GLN A 179 18.11 16.33 2.79
CA GLN A 179 18.34 15.32 3.85
C GLN A 179 19.24 14.17 3.40
N VAL A 180 19.14 13.73 2.15
CA VAL A 180 20.03 12.73 1.59
C VAL A 180 21.47 13.26 1.47
N MET A 181 21.65 14.52 1.05
CA MET A 181 22.97 15.16 1.01
C MET A 181 23.60 15.27 2.40
N ILE A 182 22.85 15.72 3.41
CA ILE A 182 23.33 15.81 4.79
C ILE A 182 23.76 14.43 5.33
N SER A 183 23.02 13.38 5.00
CA SER A 183 23.36 12.01 5.43
C SER A 183 24.61 11.45 4.77
N GLN A 184 24.99 11.93 3.60
CA GLN A 184 26.25 11.55 2.93
C GLN A 184 27.46 12.28 3.50
N ILE A 185 27.29 13.51 4.01
CA ILE A 185 28.36 14.30 4.61
C ILE A 185 28.71 13.78 6.02
N GLN A 186 27.77 13.12 6.71
CA GLN A 186 27.94 12.59 8.06
C GLN A 186 28.48 11.14 8.11
N LYS A 187 28.93 10.55 7.00
CA LYS A 187 29.67 9.28 7.07
C LYS A 187 31.06 9.56 7.65
N PRO A 188 31.37 9.04 8.85
CA PRO A 188 32.76 9.09 9.35
C PRO A 188 33.65 8.29 8.39
N ALA A 189 34.82 8.86 8.10
CA ALA A 189 35.86 8.23 7.31
C ALA A 189 36.40 6.96 8.00
#